data_8b8614b4beb2d48cf908ec8b6dcb5814
#
_entry.id   8b8614b4beb2d48cf908ec8b6dcb5814
#
_cell.length_a   1.000
_cell.length_b   1.000
_cell.length_c   1.000
_cell.angle_alpha   90.00
_cell.angle_beta   90.00
_cell.angle_gamma   90.00
#
_symmetry.space_group_name_H-M   'P 1'
#
loop_
_entity.id
_entity.type
_entity.pdbx_description
1 polymer ?
#
loop_
_entity_poly.entity_id
_entity_poly.type
_entity_poly.pdbx_seq_one_letter_code
_entity_poly.pdbx_strand_id
1 'polypeptide(L)'
;MPTYGRIDIAFDYGEGSYLYTAAGERYLDFATGIATNSLGHAHPHLVKKLQEQAGKLWHVSNLYNIPEQQRFADRLVDNSFADTVFFCNSGAEAI
;
A
#
# COMPACT_ATOMS: atom_id res chain seq x y z
N MET A 1 1.48 -20.49 15.41
CA MET A 1 0.68 -21.43 14.60
C MET A 1 1.30 -21.52 13.20
N PRO A 2 1.77 -22.68 12.73
CA PRO A 2 2.44 -22.81 11.43
C PRO A 2 1.38 -22.92 10.31
N THR A 3 0.91 -21.78 9.84
CA THR A 3 -0.10 -21.70 8.75
C THR A 3 0.52 -21.62 7.36
N TYR A 4 1.84 -21.37 7.26
CA TYR A 4 2.54 -21.21 6.00
C TYR A 4 3.86 -22.00 6.00
N GLY A 5 4.22 -22.61 4.86
CA GLY A 5 5.57 -23.10 4.59
C GLY A 5 6.48 -21.92 4.24
N ARG A 6 7.15 -21.33 5.24
CA ARG A 6 8.01 -20.17 5.02
C ARG A 6 9.37 -20.60 4.49
N ILE A 7 9.92 -19.82 3.57
CA ILE A 7 11.32 -19.87 3.17
C ILE A 7 12.13 -19.19 4.27
N ASP A 8 13.27 -19.78 4.65
CA ASP A 8 14.15 -19.23 5.69
C ASP A 8 15.03 -18.11 5.14
N ILE A 9 14.38 -17.01 4.72
CA ILE A 9 15.02 -15.77 4.29
C ILE A 9 14.33 -14.62 5.02
N ALA A 10 15.13 -13.73 5.62
CA ALA A 10 14.66 -12.50 6.24
C ALA A 10 15.16 -11.28 5.46
N PHE A 11 14.26 -10.46 4.99
CA PHE A 11 14.59 -9.20 4.33
C PHE A 11 14.62 -8.06 5.33
N ASP A 12 15.60 -7.17 5.18
CA ASP A 12 15.80 -6.00 6.02
C ASP A 12 15.15 -4.76 5.40
N TYR A 13 15.36 -4.56 4.10
CA TYR A 13 14.74 -3.44 3.36
C TYR A 13 14.46 -3.81 1.91
N GLY A 14 13.75 -2.92 1.21
CA GLY A 14 13.49 -3.01 -0.22
C GLY A 14 13.65 -1.67 -0.93
N GLU A 15 14.12 -1.71 -2.17
CA GLU A 15 14.26 -0.53 -3.04
C GLU A 15 13.85 -0.90 -4.47
N GLY A 16 12.88 -0.19 -5.03
CA GLY A 16 12.34 -0.49 -6.35
C GLY A 16 11.86 -1.93 -6.44
N SER A 17 12.38 -2.70 -7.37
CA SER A 17 12.00 -4.11 -7.57
C SER A 17 12.86 -5.10 -6.78
N TYR A 18 13.68 -4.64 -5.84
CA TYR A 18 14.61 -5.50 -5.12
C TYR A 18 14.38 -5.51 -3.62
N LEU A 19 14.63 -6.67 -3.02
CA LEU A 19 14.69 -6.90 -1.58
C LEU A 19 16.13 -7.22 -1.18
N TYR A 20 16.50 -6.82 0.04
CA TYR A 20 17.84 -6.99 0.58
C TYR A 20 17.79 -7.63 1.97
N THR A 21 18.67 -8.59 2.21
CA THR A 21 18.91 -9.13 3.54
C THR A 21 19.84 -8.22 4.35
N ALA A 22 19.88 -8.39 5.66
CA ALA A 22 20.85 -7.71 6.53
C ALA A 22 22.32 -8.02 6.18
N ALA A 23 22.57 -9.14 5.50
CA ALA A 23 23.91 -9.52 4.98
C ALA A 23 24.23 -8.82 3.63
N GLY A 24 23.31 -8.05 3.07
CA GLY A 24 23.49 -7.34 1.80
C GLY A 24 23.19 -8.17 0.55
N GLU A 25 22.65 -9.37 0.70
CA GLU A 25 22.23 -10.17 -0.45
C GLU A 25 21.01 -9.53 -1.10
N ARG A 26 21.01 -9.48 -2.43
CA ARG A 26 19.95 -8.84 -3.23
C ARG A 26 19.11 -9.86 -3.97
N TYR A 27 17.80 -9.73 -3.85
CA TYR A 27 16.80 -10.57 -4.50
C TYR A 27 15.87 -9.73 -5.36
N LEU A 28 15.59 -10.18 -6.58
CA LEU A 28 14.56 -9.57 -7.43
C LEU A 28 13.18 -10.06 -6.96
N ASP A 29 12.32 -9.12 -6.58
CA ASP A 29 10.99 -9.41 -6.03
C ASP A 29 9.93 -9.44 -7.13
N PHE A 30 9.62 -10.61 -7.66
CA PHE A 30 8.48 -10.82 -8.55
C PHE A 30 7.15 -11.08 -7.81
N ALA A 31 7.20 -11.36 -6.50
CA ALA A 31 5.99 -11.61 -5.72
C ALA A 31 5.27 -10.33 -5.34
N THR A 32 6.02 -9.24 -5.11
CA THR A 32 5.53 -7.88 -4.80
C THR A 32 4.44 -7.84 -3.73
N GLY A 33 4.55 -8.73 -2.70
CA GLY A 33 3.53 -8.87 -1.67
C GLY A 33 2.18 -9.36 -2.22
N ILE A 34 2.19 -10.25 -3.21
CA ILE A 34 1.02 -10.69 -4.00
C ILE A 34 0.39 -9.50 -4.74
N ALA A 35 1.21 -8.86 -5.59
CA ALA A 35 0.86 -7.73 -6.46
C ALA A 35 0.39 -6.44 -5.71
N THR A 36 0.75 -6.28 -4.45
CA THR A 36 0.40 -5.07 -3.68
C THR A 36 1.41 -3.93 -3.84
N ASN A 37 2.70 -4.25 -4.08
CA ASN A 37 3.77 -3.27 -4.24
C ASN A 37 4.03 -2.90 -5.71
N SER A 38 2.97 -2.55 -6.45
CA SER A 38 3.05 -2.28 -7.91
C SER A 38 4.02 -1.17 -8.29
N LEU A 39 4.28 -0.21 -7.40
CA LEU A 39 5.24 0.89 -7.61
C LEU A 39 6.65 0.56 -7.09
N GLY A 40 6.86 -0.66 -6.61
CA GLY A 40 8.10 -1.08 -5.98
C GLY A 40 8.22 -0.68 -4.51
N HIS A 41 9.27 -1.20 -3.88
CA HIS A 41 9.58 -0.94 -2.48
C HIS A 41 10.09 0.49 -2.28
N ALA A 42 9.68 1.10 -1.18
CA ALA A 42 10.14 2.43 -0.75
C ALA A 42 10.07 3.52 -1.84
N HIS A 43 9.00 3.51 -2.66
CA HIS A 43 8.83 4.49 -3.73
C HIS A 43 8.93 5.93 -3.18
N PRO A 44 9.87 6.77 -3.66
CA PRO A 44 10.21 8.05 -3.02
C PRO A 44 9.03 8.99 -2.82
N HIS A 45 8.13 9.07 -3.81
CA HIS A 45 6.93 9.90 -3.70
C HIS A 45 5.98 9.40 -2.60
N LEU A 46 5.76 8.08 -2.50
CA LEU A 46 4.88 7.50 -1.48
C LEU A 46 5.47 7.66 -0.08
N VAL A 47 6.77 7.41 0.08
CA VAL A 47 7.49 7.63 1.35
C VAL A 47 7.35 9.08 1.81
N LYS A 48 7.57 10.04 0.90
CA LYS A 48 7.42 11.47 1.21
C LYS A 48 5.98 11.80 1.63
N LYS A 49 4.97 11.30 0.90
CA LYS A 49 3.56 11.55 1.23
C LYS A 49 3.16 10.93 2.55
N LEU A 50 3.64 9.73 2.86
CA LEU A 50 3.43 9.08 4.15
C LEU A 50 4.04 9.90 5.30
N GLN A 51 5.28 10.36 5.14
CA GLN A 51 5.96 11.20 6.14
C GLN A 51 5.22 12.53 6.37
N GLU A 52 4.77 13.19 5.30
CA GLU A 52 3.97 14.42 5.38
C GLU A 52 2.64 14.19 6.13
N GLN A 53 1.95 13.08 5.86
CA GLN A 53 0.66 12.76 6.47
C GLN A 53 0.81 12.24 7.90
N ALA A 54 1.88 11.52 8.20
CA ALA A 54 2.14 10.98 9.54
C ALA A 54 2.27 12.06 10.61
N GLY A 55 2.72 13.26 10.23
CA GLY A 55 2.80 14.42 11.11
C GLY A 55 1.51 15.23 11.28
N LYS A 56 0.40 14.82 10.62
CA LYS A 56 -0.87 15.56 10.63
C LYS A 56 -1.98 14.78 11.32
N LEU A 57 -2.64 13.91 10.57
CA LEU A 57 -3.84 13.21 11.00
C LEU A 57 -3.82 11.77 10.52
N TRP A 58 -4.00 10.83 11.42
CA TRP A 58 -3.95 9.40 11.11
C TRP A 58 -5.33 8.82 10.82
N HIS A 59 -6.33 9.23 11.59
CA HIS A 59 -7.68 8.71 11.46
C HIS A 59 -8.71 9.69 12.02
N VAL A 60 -9.86 9.74 11.37
CA VAL A 60 -11.10 10.33 11.89
C VAL A 60 -12.27 9.42 11.53
N SER A 61 -13.34 9.49 12.29
CA SER A 61 -14.57 8.76 12.02
C SER A 61 -15.19 9.20 10.68
N ASN A 62 -15.90 8.27 10.03
CA ASN A 62 -16.74 8.54 8.85
C ASN A 62 -17.90 9.55 9.14
N LEU A 63 -18.05 9.97 10.40
CA LEU A 63 -18.94 11.08 10.76
C LEU A 63 -18.43 12.46 10.28
N TYR A 64 -17.18 12.52 9.88
CA TYR A 64 -16.52 13.76 9.43
C TYR A 64 -16.17 13.67 7.95
N ASN A 65 -16.10 14.82 7.29
CA ASN A 65 -15.59 14.90 5.93
C ASN A 65 -14.09 14.68 5.91
N ILE A 66 -13.64 13.83 4.99
CA ILE A 66 -12.22 13.50 4.76
C ILE A 66 -11.86 14.01 3.36
N PRO A 67 -11.23 15.19 3.23
CA PRO A 67 -10.96 15.80 1.92
C PRO A 67 -10.11 14.94 0.99
N GLU A 68 -9.15 14.18 1.54
CA GLU A 68 -8.31 13.26 0.78
C GLU A 68 -9.13 12.12 0.17
N GLN A 69 -10.07 11.58 0.92
CA GLN A 69 -10.97 10.52 0.47
C GLN A 69 -11.86 11.01 -0.67
N GLN A 70 -12.43 12.22 -0.54
CA GLN A 70 -13.24 12.83 -1.58
C GLN A 70 -12.44 13.01 -2.87
N ARG A 71 -11.24 13.63 -2.82
CA ARG A 71 -10.39 13.82 -4.00
C ARG A 71 -10.01 12.50 -4.67
N PHE A 72 -9.82 11.45 -3.87
CA PHE A 72 -9.51 10.13 -4.41
C PHE A 72 -10.74 9.50 -5.09
N ALA A 73 -11.93 9.63 -4.48
CA ALA A 73 -13.20 9.16 -5.07
C ALA A 73 -13.46 9.87 -6.41
N ASP A 74 -13.38 11.20 -6.46
CA ASP A 74 -13.57 11.98 -7.67
C ASP A 74 -12.63 11.51 -8.78
N ARG A 75 -11.35 11.31 -8.47
CA ARG A 75 -10.36 10.82 -9.44
C ARG A 75 -10.67 9.41 -9.95
N LEU A 76 -11.20 8.52 -9.11
CA LEU A 76 -11.61 7.17 -9.52
C LEU A 76 -12.82 7.22 -10.44
N VAL A 77 -13.82 8.04 -10.12
CA VAL A 77 -15.01 8.26 -10.95
C VAL A 77 -14.61 8.84 -12.30
N ASP A 78 -13.80 9.89 -12.34
CA ASP A 78 -13.33 10.54 -13.57
C ASP A 78 -12.55 9.61 -14.51
N ASN A 79 -11.95 8.53 -13.99
CA ASN A 79 -11.10 7.62 -14.74
C ASN A 79 -11.65 6.18 -14.85
N SER A 80 -12.94 5.99 -14.54
CA SER A 80 -13.57 4.67 -14.62
C SER A 80 -15.03 4.79 -15.11
N PHE A 81 -15.72 3.66 -15.13
CA PHE A 81 -17.16 3.59 -15.44
C PHE A 81 -18.04 3.85 -14.21
N ALA A 82 -17.46 4.02 -13.02
CA ALA A 82 -18.18 4.12 -11.77
C ALA A 82 -18.78 5.52 -11.58
N ASP A 83 -19.99 5.60 -11.04
CA ASP A 83 -20.63 6.86 -10.62
C ASP A 83 -20.35 7.18 -9.15
N THR A 84 -20.05 6.17 -8.36
CA THR A 84 -19.76 6.29 -6.92
C THR A 84 -18.67 5.32 -6.48
N VAL A 85 -18.05 5.60 -5.33
CA VAL A 85 -16.98 4.77 -4.74
C VAL A 85 -17.29 4.48 -3.28
N PHE A 86 -17.18 3.22 -2.89
CA PHE A 86 -17.22 2.78 -1.51
C PHE A 86 -15.84 2.34 -1.06
N PHE A 87 -15.33 2.91 0.02
CA PHE A 87 -14.04 2.53 0.60
C PHE A 87 -14.22 1.55 1.75
N CYS A 88 -13.50 0.44 1.70
CA CYS A 88 -13.54 -0.63 2.68
C CYS A 88 -12.13 -1.18 2.94
N ASN A 89 -11.99 -2.08 3.94
CA ASN A 89 -10.68 -2.58 4.38
C ASN A 89 -10.32 -3.94 3.79
N SER A 90 -11.23 -4.59 3.10
CA SER A 90 -11.00 -5.93 2.56
C SER A 90 -11.83 -6.23 1.32
N GLY A 91 -11.36 -7.18 0.51
CA GLY A 91 -12.14 -7.66 -0.61
C GLY A 91 -13.47 -8.31 -0.20
N ALA A 92 -13.54 -8.90 0.99
CA ALA A 92 -14.77 -9.49 1.53
C ALA A 92 -15.85 -8.44 1.85
N GLU A 93 -15.46 -7.20 2.14
CA GLU A 93 -16.39 -6.09 2.33
C GLU A 93 -16.82 -5.45 0.99
N ALA A 94 -16.05 -5.70 -0.07
CA ALA A 94 -16.26 -5.10 -1.40
C ALA A 94 -17.20 -5.92 -2.30
N ILE A 95 -17.58 -7.16 -1.94
CA ILE A 95 -18.44 -8.07 -2.70
C ILE A 95 -19.79 -8.31 -2.02
#